data_687b8c617516e31b8ac5596905c4e195
#
_entry.id   687b8c617516e31b8ac5596905c4e195
#
_cell.length_a   1.000
_cell.length_b   1.000
_cell.length_c   1.000
_cell.angle_alpha   90.00
_cell.angle_beta   90.00
_cell.angle_gamma   90.00
#
_symmetry.space_group_name_H-M   'P 1'
#
loop_
_entity.id
_entity.type
_entity.pdbx_description
1 polymer ?
#
loop_
_entity_poly.entity_id
_entity_poly.type
_entity_poly.pdbx_seq_one_letter_code
_entity_poly.pdbx_strand_id
1 'polypeptide(L)'
;VDTISSLASMDYRHDEWGVDVTVSGSQKGLMLPPGLSFNALSERAIEVAAKGGMRRSYWDWQEQIEANKSGAFPYTPATNLLYGLKEAINMLHEEGLDNVFARHDRHAEATRKAVQAWGLEVLCEDPKYYSSVLTAVLLPDGQDADALRATILKNFDMSLGNGLSKVAGKVFRIGHLGDFNDLMLLGTLSGVEMGLSLSGIPHQTGGLATAMSYLQETSN
;
A
#
# COMPACT_ATOMS: atom_id res chain seq x y z
N VAL A 1 -6.81 9.86 11.62
CA VAL A 1 -6.58 8.53 11.03
C VAL A 1 -5.49 8.63 9.97
N ASP A 2 -4.58 7.67 9.95
CA ASP A 2 -3.57 7.49 8.91
C ASP A 2 -4.15 6.58 7.81
N THR A 3 -4.24 7.10 6.60
CA THR A 3 -4.70 6.36 5.43
C THR A 3 -3.62 6.33 4.33
N ILE A 4 -2.36 6.52 4.70
CA ILE A 4 -1.25 6.58 3.73
C ILE A 4 -1.26 5.37 2.79
N SER A 5 -1.49 4.17 3.32
CA SER A 5 -1.47 2.95 2.53
C SER A 5 -2.86 2.49 2.04
N SER A 6 -3.95 2.95 2.65
CA SER A 6 -5.30 2.46 2.38
C SER A 6 -6.12 3.35 1.44
N LEU A 7 -5.85 4.66 1.40
CA LEU A 7 -6.59 5.57 0.53
C LEU A 7 -6.49 5.12 -0.94
N ALA A 8 -7.62 5.13 -1.64
CA ALA A 8 -7.77 4.66 -3.02
C ALA A 8 -7.42 3.16 -3.24
N SER A 9 -7.37 2.36 -2.18
CA SER A 9 -7.12 0.92 -2.27
C SER A 9 -8.07 0.10 -1.39
N MET A 10 -8.69 0.74 -0.40
CA MET A 10 -9.66 0.16 0.52
C MET A 10 -10.78 1.17 0.76
N ASP A 11 -11.99 0.69 1.02
CA ASP A 11 -13.13 1.57 1.37
C ASP A 11 -12.79 2.36 2.64
N TYR A 12 -12.88 3.68 2.54
CA TYR A 12 -12.64 4.61 3.63
C TYR A 12 -13.57 5.82 3.54
N ARG A 13 -14.33 6.06 4.61
CA ARG A 13 -15.43 7.02 4.62
C ARG A 13 -15.25 8.04 5.74
N HIS A 14 -14.49 9.09 5.46
CA HIS A 14 -14.11 10.14 6.42
C HIS A 14 -15.31 10.73 7.17
N ASP A 15 -16.29 11.24 6.41
CA ASP A 15 -17.44 11.95 6.97
C ASP A 15 -18.42 10.99 7.65
N GLU A 16 -18.74 9.87 7.01
CA GLU A 16 -19.69 8.87 7.53
C GLU A 16 -19.23 8.28 8.86
N TRP A 17 -17.92 8.07 9.01
CA TRP A 17 -17.34 7.55 10.26
C TRP A 17 -17.03 8.62 11.30
N GLY A 18 -17.31 9.89 11.01
CA GLY A 18 -17.11 11.03 11.91
C GLY A 18 -15.64 11.27 12.25
N VAL A 19 -14.75 11.04 11.30
CA VAL A 19 -13.31 11.25 11.48
C VAL A 19 -13.00 12.74 11.41
N ASP A 20 -12.20 13.24 12.35
CA ASP A 20 -11.85 14.66 12.39
C ASP A 20 -10.67 15.02 11.49
N VAL A 21 -9.67 14.14 11.44
CA VAL A 21 -8.46 14.36 10.65
C VAL A 21 -8.05 13.08 9.97
N THR A 22 -7.94 13.13 8.66
CA THR A 22 -7.33 12.06 7.85
C THR A 22 -6.06 12.58 7.21
N VAL A 23 -4.99 11.81 7.28
CA VAL A 23 -3.74 12.08 6.55
C VAL A 23 -3.47 10.98 5.55
N SER A 24 -3.03 11.38 4.35
CA SER A 24 -2.63 10.46 3.29
C SER A 24 -1.47 11.01 2.47
N GLY A 25 -0.95 10.21 1.56
CA GLY A 25 0.18 10.58 0.69
C GLY A 25 0.01 10.05 -0.73
N SER A 26 0.81 10.59 -1.64
CA SER A 26 0.69 10.33 -3.07
C SER A 26 1.22 8.96 -3.53
N GLN A 27 2.17 8.36 -2.81
CA GLN A 27 2.99 7.24 -3.29
C GLN A 27 2.43 5.83 -3.01
N LYS A 28 1.15 5.72 -2.73
CA LYS A 28 0.47 4.44 -2.45
C LYS A 28 -0.68 4.23 -3.42
N GLY A 29 -1.91 4.09 -2.96
CA GLY A 29 -3.07 3.86 -3.82
C GLY A 29 -3.30 4.94 -4.88
N LEU A 30 -2.75 6.13 -4.70
CA LEU A 30 -2.79 7.19 -5.71
C LEU A 30 -1.70 7.08 -6.79
N MET A 31 -0.86 6.03 -6.78
CA MET A 31 0.02 5.62 -7.89
C MET A 31 1.07 6.66 -8.33
N LEU A 32 1.39 7.64 -7.48
CA LEU A 32 2.33 8.72 -7.75
C LEU A 32 3.68 8.49 -7.05
N PRO A 33 4.73 9.19 -7.44
CA PRO A 33 5.90 9.34 -6.59
C PRO A 33 5.57 10.01 -5.26
N PRO A 34 6.37 9.81 -4.19
CA PRO A 34 6.22 10.56 -2.95
C PRO A 34 6.44 12.05 -3.19
N GLY A 35 5.67 12.91 -2.48
CA GLY A 35 5.84 14.36 -2.56
C GLY A 35 4.57 15.17 -2.36
N LEU A 36 3.38 14.54 -2.33
CA LEU A 36 2.14 15.20 -1.92
C LEU A 36 1.62 14.61 -0.61
N SER A 37 1.13 15.48 0.26
CA SER A 37 0.37 15.13 1.46
C SER A 37 -1.07 15.61 1.30
N PHE A 38 -2.01 14.76 1.70
CA PHE A 38 -3.44 15.07 1.69
C PHE A 38 -3.94 15.07 3.12
N ASN A 39 -4.73 16.10 3.45
CA ASN A 39 -5.35 16.24 4.77
C ASN A 39 -6.84 16.52 4.56
N ALA A 40 -7.71 15.60 4.99
CA ALA A 40 -9.14 15.86 5.10
C ALA A 40 -9.46 16.22 6.54
N LEU A 41 -10.25 17.28 6.72
CA LEU A 41 -10.48 17.92 8.02
C LEU A 41 -11.97 18.12 8.23
N SER A 42 -12.48 17.75 9.43
CA SER A 42 -13.80 18.17 9.87
C SER A 42 -13.81 19.65 10.26
N GLU A 43 -15.01 20.27 10.27
CA GLU A 43 -15.17 21.66 10.76
C GLU A 43 -14.66 21.78 12.22
N ARG A 44 -14.92 20.79 13.05
CA ARG A 44 -14.43 20.73 14.44
C ARG A 44 -12.90 20.75 14.50
N ALA A 45 -12.20 20.02 13.62
CA ALA A 45 -10.75 20.03 13.57
C ALA A 45 -10.20 21.39 13.15
N ILE A 46 -10.83 22.05 12.19
CA ILE A 46 -10.46 23.41 11.72
C ILE A 46 -10.62 24.41 12.86
N GLU A 47 -11.74 24.38 13.58
CA GLU A 47 -11.97 25.28 14.73
C GLU A 47 -10.96 25.10 15.87
N VAL A 48 -10.59 23.84 16.18
CA VAL A 48 -9.59 23.53 17.20
C VAL A 48 -8.21 24.00 16.75
N ALA A 49 -7.86 23.76 15.47
CA ALA A 49 -6.60 24.22 14.91
C ALA A 49 -6.45 25.74 14.96
N ALA A 50 -7.52 26.50 14.71
CA ALA A 50 -7.53 27.96 14.77
C ALA A 50 -7.23 28.49 16.18
N LYS A 51 -7.57 27.74 17.23
CA LYS A 51 -7.32 28.10 18.64
C LYS A 51 -5.92 27.69 19.14
N GLY A 52 -5.18 26.94 18.33
CA GLY A 52 -3.86 26.44 18.69
C GLY A 52 -2.81 27.57 18.79
N GLY A 53 -2.02 27.56 19.86
CA GLY A 53 -1.00 28.60 20.12
C GLY A 53 0.38 28.32 19.50
N MET A 54 0.62 27.12 18.97
CA MET A 54 1.89 26.76 18.34
C MET A 54 1.99 27.34 16.92
N ARG A 55 3.12 27.94 16.60
CA ARG A 55 3.41 28.39 15.23
C ARG A 55 3.67 27.18 14.34
N ARG A 56 2.96 27.08 13.19
CA ARG A 56 3.00 25.94 12.28
C ARG A 56 3.58 26.28 10.91
N SER A 57 3.52 27.58 10.52
CA SER A 57 4.06 28.06 9.24
C SER A 57 3.63 27.18 8.06
N TYR A 58 4.55 26.51 7.36
CA TYR A 58 4.26 25.65 6.21
C TYR A 58 3.15 24.59 6.47
N TRP A 59 2.98 24.14 7.70
CA TRP A 59 1.95 23.17 8.09
C TRP A 59 0.66 23.80 8.64
N ASP A 60 0.46 25.11 8.42
CA ASP A 60 -0.75 25.77 8.88
C ASP A 60 -1.92 25.52 7.93
N TRP A 61 -2.93 24.80 8.41
CA TRP A 61 -4.12 24.51 7.62
C TRP A 61 -4.93 25.75 7.26
N GLN A 62 -4.91 26.79 8.08
CA GLN A 62 -5.65 28.05 7.80
C GLN A 62 -5.09 28.72 6.53
N GLU A 63 -3.77 28.83 6.41
CA GLU A 63 -3.12 29.38 5.22
C GLU A 63 -3.39 28.53 3.97
N GLN A 64 -3.35 27.18 4.12
CA GLN A 64 -3.64 26.25 3.02
C GLN A 64 -5.09 26.38 2.55
N ILE A 65 -6.07 26.38 3.47
CA ILE A 65 -7.49 26.48 3.16
C ILE A 65 -7.78 27.81 2.46
N GLU A 66 -7.23 28.92 2.97
CA GLU A 66 -7.46 30.24 2.39
C GLU A 66 -6.90 30.34 0.96
N ALA A 67 -5.67 29.88 0.73
CA ALA A 67 -5.08 29.86 -0.60
C ALA A 67 -5.86 28.95 -1.57
N ASN A 68 -6.28 27.78 -1.12
CA ASN A 68 -7.01 26.83 -1.96
C ASN A 68 -8.37 27.34 -2.46
N LYS A 69 -9.01 28.30 -1.77
CA LYS A 69 -10.27 28.92 -2.23
C LYS A 69 -10.15 29.55 -3.61
N SER A 70 -8.97 30.04 -3.96
CA SER A 70 -8.68 30.63 -5.28
C SER A 70 -7.98 29.66 -6.24
N GLY A 71 -7.81 28.39 -5.86
CA GLY A 71 -7.03 27.41 -6.62
C GLY A 71 -5.51 27.60 -6.50
N ALA A 72 -5.06 28.42 -5.53
CA ALA A 72 -3.65 28.68 -5.27
C ALA A 72 -3.14 27.86 -4.07
N PHE A 73 -1.83 27.98 -3.81
CA PHE A 73 -1.15 27.41 -2.66
C PHE A 73 -0.35 28.51 -1.96
N PRO A 74 -0.17 28.50 -0.63
CA PRO A 74 0.61 29.52 0.07
C PRO A 74 2.11 29.42 -0.25
N TYR A 75 2.58 28.27 -0.72
CA TYR A 75 3.96 28.01 -1.14
C TYR A 75 3.95 27.33 -2.50
N THR A 76 5.07 27.39 -3.25
CA THR A 76 5.17 26.79 -4.59
C THR A 76 4.83 25.28 -4.53
N PRO A 77 3.77 24.84 -5.21
CA PRO A 77 3.37 23.44 -5.20
C PRO A 77 4.22 22.60 -6.15
N ALA A 78 4.24 21.28 -5.92
CA ALA A 78 4.83 20.30 -6.83
C ALA A 78 3.92 20.09 -8.05
N THR A 79 3.90 21.04 -8.99
CA THR A 79 2.94 21.07 -10.12
C THR A 79 2.95 19.80 -10.96
N ASN A 80 4.12 19.19 -11.20
CA ASN A 80 4.21 17.94 -11.96
C ASN A 80 3.48 16.79 -11.26
N LEU A 81 3.55 16.71 -9.92
CA LEU A 81 2.80 15.74 -9.16
C LEU A 81 1.29 16.02 -9.16
N LEU A 82 0.87 17.28 -9.23
CA LEU A 82 -0.55 17.63 -9.36
C LEU A 82 -1.12 17.21 -10.72
N TYR A 83 -0.36 17.30 -11.81
CA TYR A 83 -0.77 16.75 -13.10
C TYR A 83 -0.85 15.22 -13.05
N GLY A 84 0.12 14.55 -12.42
CA GLY A 84 0.06 13.11 -12.20
C GLY A 84 -1.12 12.71 -11.31
N LEU A 85 -1.45 13.51 -10.27
CA LEU A 85 -2.61 13.26 -9.40
C LEU A 85 -3.92 13.32 -10.21
N LYS A 86 -4.05 14.28 -11.11
CA LYS A 86 -5.22 14.37 -12.00
C LYS A 86 -5.39 13.10 -12.82
N GLU A 87 -4.30 12.58 -13.38
CA GLU A 87 -4.33 11.33 -14.15
C GLU A 87 -4.67 10.13 -13.27
N ALA A 88 -4.04 10.00 -12.10
CA ALA A 88 -4.34 8.94 -11.16
C ALA A 88 -5.81 8.91 -10.73
N ILE A 89 -6.39 10.10 -10.48
CA ILE A 89 -7.82 10.22 -10.16
C ILE A 89 -8.70 9.79 -11.36
N ASN A 90 -8.33 10.19 -12.58
CA ASN A 90 -9.05 9.76 -13.78
C ASN A 90 -9.04 8.22 -13.91
N MET A 91 -7.88 7.57 -13.77
CA MET A 91 -7.75 6.11 -13.83
C MET A 91 -8.64 5.42 -12.77
N LEU A 92 -8.64 5.93 -11.53
CA LEU A 92 -9.48 5.39 -10.46
C LEU A 92 -10.99 5.55 -10.75
N HIS A 93 -11.39 6.67 -11.38
CA HIS A 93 -12.77 6.89 -11.79
C HIS A 93 -13.17 6.02 -13.00
N GLU A 94 -12.28 5.81 -13.95
CA GLU A 94 -12.51 4.93 -15.10
C GLU A 94 -12.71 3.47 -14.68
N GLU A 95 -11.92 2.97 -13.75
CA GLU A 95 -12.10 1.63 -13.17
C GLU A 95 -13.33 1.56 -12.25
N GLY A 96 -13.62 2.64 -11.52
CA GLY A 96 -14.62 2.71 -10.45
C GLY A 96 -14.08 2.21 -9.11
N LEU A 97 -14.28 2.99 -8.05
CA LEU A 97 -13.65 2.71 -6.73
C LEU A 97 -14.02 1.33 -6.17
N ASP A 98 -15.25 0.88 -6.32
CA ASP A 98 -15.67 -0.44 -5.86
C ASP A 98 -14.89 -1.57 -6.57
N ASN A 99 -14.62 -1.42 -7.87
CA ASN A 99 -13.80 -2.36 -8.64
C ASN A 99 -12.33 -2.29 -8.20
N VAL A 100 -11.81 -1.08 -7.95
CA VAL A 100 -10.46 -0.89 -7.41
C VAL A 100 -10.30 -1.61 -6.08
N PHE A 101 -11.25 -1.49 -5.16
CA PHE A 101 -11.21 -2.16 -3.85
C PHE A 101 -11.30 -3.68 -4.02
N ALA A 102 -12.23 -4.17 -4.82
CA ALA A 102 -12.38 -5.60 -5.10
C ALA A 102 -11.12 -6.21 -5.73
N ARG A 103 -10.46 -5.51 -6.65
CA ARG A 103 -9.19 -5.93 -7.25
C ARG A 103 -8.07 -6.03 -6.21
N HIS A 104 -7.95 -5.05 -5.32
CA HIS A 104 -6.96 -5.09 -4.24
C HIS A 104 -7.20 -6.24 -3.27
N ASP A 105 -8.44 -6.48 -2.87
CA ASP A 105 -8.81 -7.61 -1.99
C ASP A 105 -8.50 -8.96 -2.64
N ARG A 106 -8.80 -9.09 -3.93
CA ARG A 106 -8.54 -10.28 -4.73
C ARG A 106 -7.03 -10.57 -4.85
N HIS A 107 -6.22 -9.56 -5.13
CA HIS A 107 -4.76 -9.69 -5.18
C HIS A 107 -4.15 -10.03 -3.81
N ALA A 108 -4.65 -9.41 -2.76
CA ALA A 108 -4.24 -9.69 -1.40
C ALA A 108 -4.52 -11.14 -1.01
N GLU A 109 -5.71 -11.65 -1.34
CA GLU A 109 -6.09 -13.03 -1.04
C GLU A 109 -5.26 -14.03 -1.86
N ALA A 110 -5.03 -13.78 -3.16
CA ALA A 110 -4.15 -14.60 -3.99
C ALA A 110 -2.73 -14.68 -3.40
N THR A 111 -2.20 -13.54 -2.92
CA THR A 111 -0.88 -13.48 -2.28
C THR A 111 -0.85 -14.30 -1.00
N ARG A 112 -1.84 -14.17 -0.12
CA ARG A 112 -1.91 -14.95 1.13
C ARG A 112 -2.03 -16.44 0.87
N LYS A 113 -2.80 -16.85 -0.13
CA LYS A 113 -2.91 -18.26 -0.56
C LYS A 113 -1.57 -18.82 -1.04
N ALA A 114 -0.80 -18.04 -1.78
CA ALA A 114 0.56 -18.43 -2.17
C ALA A 114 1.46 -18.60 -0.95
N VAL A 115 1.46 -17.64 -0.02
CA VAL A 115 2.24 -17.70 1.23
C VAL A 115 1.91 -18.95 2.04
N GLN A 116 0.63 -19.24 2.22
CA GLN A 116 0.16 -20.43 2.94
C GLN A 116 0.57 -21.73 2.23
N ALA A 117 0.48 -21.77 0.90
CA ALA A 117 0.91 -22.92 0.10
C ALA A 117 2.43 -23.16 0.15
N TRP A 118 3.23 -22.10 0.33
CA TRP A 118 4.67 -22.25 0.63
C TRP A 118 4.94 -22.79 2.03
N GLY A 119 3.94 -22.90 2.89
CA GLY A 119 4.09 -23.27 4.29
C GLY A 119 4.69 -22.15 5.14
N LEU A 120 4.61 -20.91 4.67
CA LEU A 120 5.06 -19.70 5.38
C LEU A 120 3.87 -19.03 6.09
N GLU A 121 4.19 -18.17 7.06
CA GLU A 121 3.20 -17.48 7.86
C GLU A 121 3.04 -16.01 7.43
N VAL A 122 1.79 -15.53 7.42
CA VAL A 122 1.50 -14.09 7.35
C VAL A 122 1.70 -13.51 8.75
N LEU A 123 2.47 -12.43 8.85
CA LEU A 123 2.80 -11.78 10.14
C LEU A 123 1.55 -11.33 10.91
N CYS A 124 0.49 -10.92 10.24
CA CYS A 124 -0.78 -10.55 10.86
C CYS A 124 -1.54 -11.83 11.24
N GLU A 125 -1.73 -12.06 12.54
CA GLU A 125 -2.31 -13.30 13.07
C GLU A 125 -3.84 -13.37 12.87
N ASP A 126 -4.55 -12.23 12.96
CA ASP A 126 -6.01 -12.18 12.84
C ASP A 126 -6.42 -11.71 11.43
N PRO A 127 -7.10 -12.58 10.65
CA PRO A 127 -7.56 -12.26 9.30
C PRO A 127 -8.43 -11.00 9.21
N LYS A 128 -9.12 -10.63 10.29
CA LYS A 128 -9.92 -9.41 10.37
C LYS A 128 -9.10 -8.13 10.09
N TYR A 129 -7.81 -8.17 10.37
CA TYR A 129 -6.91 -7.03 10.22
C TYR A 129 -5.97 -7.16 9.03
N TYR A 130 -6.22 -8.08 8.12
CA TYR A 130 -5.43 -8.21 6.90
C TYR A 130 -5.53 -6.95 6.04
N SER A 131 -4.37 -6.53 5.53
CA SER A 131 -4.30 -5.42 4.61
C SER A 131 -4.60 -5.89 3.18
N SER A 132 -5.39 -5.10 2.44
CA SER A 132 -5.64 -5.34 1.01
C SER A 132 -4.48 -4.87 0.11
N VAL A 133 -3.46 -4.21 0.66
CA VAL A 133 -2.39 -3.57 -0.14
C VAL A 133 -1.00 -4.14 0.11
N LEU A 134 -0.82 -4.92 1.19
CA LEU A 134 0.47 -5.43 1.61
C LEU A 134 0.32 -6.76 2.33
N THR A 135 1.13 -7.75 1.97
CA THR A 135 1.29 -8.99 2.73
C THR A 135 2.69 -9.04 3.32
N ALA A 136 2.78 -9.07 4.65
CA ALA A 136 4.03 -9.27 5.37
C ALA A 136 4.20 -10.76 5.67
N VAL A 137 5.31 -11.32 5.23
CA VAL A 137 5.60 -12.76 5.31
C VAL A 137 6.71 -13.01 6.33
N LEU A 138 6.41 -13.83 7.34
CA LEU A 138 7.37 -14.24 8.36
C LEU A 138 8.17 -15.44 7.84
N LEU A 139 9.49 -15.37 7.92
CA LEU A 139 10.35 -16.52 7.64
C LEU A 139 10.52 -17.42 8.87
N PRO A 140 10.79 -18.71 8.67
CA PRO A 140 11.14 -19.61 9.77
C PRO A 140 12.35 -19.11 10.56
N ASP A 141 12.43 -19.50 11.82
CA ASP A 141 13.54 -19.14 12.70
C ASP A 141 14.90 -19.51 12.09
N GLY A 142 15.86 -18.61 12.24
CA GLY A 142 17.20 -18.77 11.71
C GLY A 142 17.37 -18.37 10.23
N GLN A 143 16.30 -17.98 9.55
CA GLN A 143 16.35 -17.47 8.18
C GLN A 143 16.49 -15.94 8.17
N ASP A 144 17.15 -15.41 7.14
CA ASP A 144 17.37 -13.97 6.96
C ASP A 144 16.57 -13.43 5.78
N ALA A 145 15.52 -12.63 6.08
CA ALA A 145 14.65 -12.03 5.08
C ALA A 145 15.38 -10.95 4.24
N ASP A 146 16.37 -10.29 4.77
CA ASP A 146 17.14 -9.29 4.03
C ASP A 146 18.09 -9.96 3.02
N ALA A 147 18.69 -11.11 3.37
CA ALA A 147 19.47 -11.94 2.46
C ALA A 147 18.59 -12.49 1.31
N LEU A 148 17.37 -12.97 1.62
CA LEU A 148 16.38 -13.37 0.61
C LEU A 148 16.07 -12.23 -0.37
N ARG A 149 15.75 -11.04 0.14
CA ARG A 149 15.45 -9.85 -0.67
C ARG A 149 16.63 -9.47 -1.58
N ALA A 150 17.85 -9.54 -1.05
CA ALA A 150 19.06 -9.26 -1.82
C ALA A 150 19.25 -10.30 -2.95
N THR A 151 18.99 -11.58 -2.70
CA THR A 151 19.01 -12.65 -3.71
C THR A 151 17.98 -12.38 -4.81
N ILE A 152 16.76 -12.02 -4.45
CA ILE A 152 15.68 -11.72 -5.40
C ILE A 152 16.02 -10.50 -6.25
N LEU A 153 16.50 -9.42 -5.62
CA LEU A 153 16.90 -8.21 -6.34
C LEU A 153 18.03 -8.50 -7.33
N LYS A 154 19.04 -9.24 -6.91
CA LYS A 154 20.21 -9.58 -7.74
C LYS A 154 19.87 -10.43 -8.97
N ASN A 155 18.96 -11.39 -8.83
CA ASN A 155 18.68 -12.36 -9.88
C ASN A 155 17.52 -11.96 -10.79
N PHE A 156 16.56 -11.16 -10.28
CA PHE A 156 15.32 -10.86 -10.99
C PHE A 156 15.03 -9.36 -11.11
N ASP A 157 15.95 -8.50 -10.63
CA ASP A 157 15.75 -7.04 -10.59
C ASP A 157 14.41 -6.64 -9.92
N MET A 158 13.95 -7.47 -8.97
CA MET A 158 12.70 -7.29 -8.26
C MET A 158 12.96 -6.89 -6.82
N SER A 159 12.37 -5.77 -6.39
CA SER A 159 12.50 -5.23 -5.03
C SER A 159 11.30 -5.62 -4.17
N LEU A 160 11.55 -6.18 -3.00
CA LEU A 160 10.56 -6.45 -1.96
C LEU A 160 10.76 -5.55 -0.75
N GLY A 161 9.70 -5.29 0.01
CA GLY A 161 9.79 -4.52 1.25
C GLY A 161 10.54 -5.29 2.35
N ASN A 162 11.30 -4.57 3.18
CA ASN A 162 11.98 -5.15 4.35
C ASN A 162 11.09 -5.15 5.59
N GLY A 163 11.41 -5.98 6.57
CA GLY A 163 10.88 -5.86 7.93
C GLY A 163 11.36 -4.58 8.59
N LEU A 164 10.56 -4.01 9.47
CA LEU A 164 10.86 -2.78 10.19
C LEU A 164 10.97 -3.04 11.69
N SER A 165 11.83 -2.29 12.38
CA SER A 165 11.94 -2.31 13.84
C SER A 165 12.09 -3.74 14.39
N LYS A 166 11.14 -4.23 15.20
CA LYS A 166 11.17 -5.53 15.87
C LYS A 166 11.19 -6.74 14.92
N VAL A 167 10.75 -6.57 13.68
CA VAL A 167 10.68 -7.62 12.65
C VAL A 167 11.73 -7.45 11.55
N ALA A 168 12.71 -6.56 11.73
CA ALA A 168 13.84 -6.41 10.81
C ALA A 168 14.60 -7.74 10.67
N GLY A 169 14.93 -8.13 9.45
CA GLY A 169 15.59 -9.39 9.12
C GLY A 169 14.73 -10.65 9.24
N LYS A 170 13.54 -10.56 9.83
CA LYS A 170 12.62 -11.71 10.03
C LYS A 170 11.52 -11.78 8.99
N VAL A 171 11.15 -10.62 8.43
CA VAL A 171 9.98 -10.43 7.58
C VAL A 171 10.40 -9.79 6.27
N PHE A 172 9.86 -10.27 5.17
CA PHE A 172 9.80 -9.54 3.91
C PHE A 172 8.34 -9.17 3.58
N ARG A 173 8.15 -8.17 2.73
CA ARG A 173 6.82 -7.67 2.41
C ARG A 173 6.57 -7.66 0.91
N ILE A 174 5.42 -8.17 0.51
CA ILE A 174 4.92 -8.16 -0.86
C ILE A 174 3.87 -7.05 -0.94
N GLY A 175 4.14 -6.00 -1.73
CA GLY A 175 3.17 -4.96 -2.05
C GLY A 175 2.35 -5.36 -3.27
N HIS A 176 1.03 -5.14 -3.21
CA HIS A 176 0.10 -5.45 -4.29
C HIS A 176 -0.96 -4.34 -4.38
N LEU A 177 -0.51 -3.12 -4.65
CA LEU A 177 -1.36 -1.91 -4.66
C LEU A 177 -1.09 -1.04 -5.90
N GLY A 178 -2.05 -0.14 -6.17
CA GLY A 178 -2.01 0.79 -7.28
C GLY A 178 -2.50 0.16 -8.58
N ASP A 179 -1.98 0.60 -9.71
CA ASP A 179 -2.26 0.02 -11.04
C ASP A 179 -1.50 -1.30 -11.20
N PHE A 180 -2.01 -2.34 -10.55
CA PHE A 180 -1.38 -3.65 -10.43
C PHE A 180 -2.35 -4.72 -10.94
N ASN A 181 -1.92 -5.55 -11.87
CA ASN A 181 -2.74 -6.57 -12.51
C ASN A 181 -2.32 -7.99 -12.14
N ASP A 182 -3.12 -8.99 -12.56
CA ASP A 182 -2.90 -10.40 -12.27
C ASP A 182 -1.52 -10.89 -12.74
N LEU A 183 -1.08 -10.50 -13.93
CA LEU A 183 0.20 -10.96 -14.46
C LEU A 183 1.40 -10.33 -13.71
N MET A 184 1.28 -9.09 -13.28
CA MET A 184 2.28 -8.44 -12.42
C MET A 184 2.36 -9.16 -11.06
N LEU A 185 1.21 -9.54 -10.48
CA LEU A 185 1.18 -10.31 -9.25
C LEU A 185 1.81 -11.69 -9.43
N LEU A 186 1.42 -12.43 -10.46
CA LEU A 186 1.99 -13.76 -10.74
C LEU A 186 3.50 -13.70 -11.00
N GLY A 187 3.97 -12.69 -11.73
CA GLY A 187 5.40 -12.43 -11.91
C GLY A 187 6.11 -12.19 -10.58
N THR A 188 5.51 -11.40 -9.70
CA THR A 188 6.04 -11.14 -8.35
C THR A 188 6.12 -12.42 -7.52
N LEU A 189 5.04 -13.20 -7.47
CA LEU A 189 4.99 -14.46 -6.72
C LEU A 189 5.96 -15.52 -7.29
N SER A 190 6.12 -15.56 -8.61
CA SER A 190 7.13 -16.41 -9.26
C SER A 190 8.55 -16.04 -8.80
N GLY A 191 8.87 -14.75 -8.79
CA GLY A 191 10.18 -14.28 -8.33
C GLY A 191 10.42 -14.58 -6.84
N VAL A 192 9.37 -14.52 -6.00
CA VAL A 192 9.47 -14.91 -4.58
C VAL A 192 9.73 -16.41 -4.45
N GLU A 193 8.94 -17.29 -5.11
CA GLU A 193 9.11 -18.76 -5.02
C GLU A 193 10.50 -19.20 -5.50
N MET A 194 10.96 -18.63 -6.62
CA MET A 194 12.34 -18.87 -7.10
C MET A 194 13.38 -18.35 -6.10
N GLY A 195 13.16 -17.20 -5.51
CA GLY A 195 14.06 -16.61 -4.52
C GLY A 195 14.20 -17.45 -3.26
N LEU A 196 13.08 -17.99 -2.75
CA LEU A 196 13.06 -18.92 -1.61
C LEU A 196 13.94 -20.15 -1.91
N SER A 197 13.79 -20.73 -3.11
CA SER A 197 14.57 -21.88 -3.56
C SER A 197 16.07 -21.55 -3.68
N LEU A 198 16.43 -20.43 -4.31
CA LEU A 198 17.81 -19.98 -4.49
C LEU A 198 18.52 -19.63 -3.18
N SER A 199 17.75 -19.18 -2.19
CA SER A 199 18.27 -18.85 -0.86
C SER A 199 18.31 -20.05 0.08
N GLY A 200 17.84 -21.23 -0.34
CA GLY A 200 17.80 -22.44 0.48
C GLY A 200 16.83 -22.33 1.68
N ILE A 201 15.84 -21.43 1.60
CA ILE A 201 14.85 -21.25 2.65
C ILE A 201 13.85 -22.43 2.60
N PRO A 202 13.61 -23.13 3.73
CA PRO A 202 12.64 -24.21 3.77
C PRO A 202 11.24 -23.72 3.40
N HIS A 203 10.66 -24.27 2.35
CA HIS A 203 9.31 -23.98 1.88
C HIS A 203 8.75 -25.14 1.05
N GLN A 204 7.43 -25.16 0.86
CA GLN A 204 6.77 -26.02 -0.10
C GLN A 204 6.69 -25.33 -1.46
N THR A 205 6.74 -26.08 -2.54
CA THR A 205 6.53 -25.54 -3.90
C THR A 205 5.04 -25.48 -4.22
N GLY A 206 4.67 -24.64 -5.20
CA GLY A 206 3.30 -24.58 -5.72
C GLY A 206 2.45 -23.40 -5.23
N GLY A 207 3.04 -22.45 -4.50
CA GLY A 207 2.32 -21.24 -4.10
C GLY A 207 1.90 -20.40 -5.31
N LEU A 208 2.77 -20.30 -6.32
CA LEU A 208 2.42 -19.64 -7.58
C LEU A 208 1.21 -20.30 -8.26
N ALA A 209 1.19 -21.65 -8.34
CA ALA A 209 0.08 -22.38 -8.95
C ALA A 209 -1.23 -22.18 -8.17
N THR A 210 -1.16 -22.13 -6.84
CA THR A 210 -2.31 -21.87 -5.96
C THR A 210 -2.89 -20.47 -6.20
N ALA A 211 -2.04 -19.43 -6.28
CA ALA A 211 -2.47 -18.08 -6.60
C ALA A 211 -3.10 -18.01 -8.00
N MET A 212 -2.49 -18.66 -8.98
CA MET A 212 -2.98 -18.73 -10.36
C MET A 212 -4.37 -19.34 -10.44
N SER A 213 -4.61 -20.47 -9.78
CA SER A 213 -5.93 -21.12 -9.71
C SER A 213 -6.97 -20.20 -9.09
N TYR A 214 -6.65 -19.55 -7.98
CA TYR A 214 -7.56 -18.59 -7.33
C TYR A 214 -7.91 -17.40 -8.24
N LEU A 215 -6.92 -16.83 -8.93
CA LEU A 215 -7.16 -15.73 -9.86
C LEU A 215 -7.99 -16.14 -11.06
N GLN A 216 -7.85 -17.38 -11.56
CA GLN A 216 -8.71 -17.94 -12.64
C GLN A 216 -10.15 -18.15 -12.15
N GLU A 217 -10.36 -18.71 -10.97
CA GLU A 217 -11.68 -18.93 -10.39
C GLU A 217 -12.44 -17.65 -10.08
N THR A 218 -11.72 -16.56 -9.81
CA THR A 218 -12.26 -15.23 -9.45
C THR A 218 -12.15 -14.21 -10.58
N SER A 219 -11.81 -14.65 -11.79
CA SER A 219 -11.81 -13.80 -12.98
C SER A 219 -13.25 -13.52 -13.41
N ASN A 220 -13.63 -12.24 -13.50
CA ASN A 220 -14.94 -11.80 -13.99
C ASN A 220 -14.93 -11.66 -15.51
#